data_508fe8621313418459c6a02136dc88bb
#
_entry.id   508fe8621313418459c6a02136dc88bb
#
_cell.length_a   1.000
_cell.length_b   1.000
_cell.length_c   1.000
_cell.angle_alpha   90.00
_cell.angle_beta   90.00
_cell.angle_gamma   90.00
#
_symmetry.space_group_name_H-M   'P 1'
#
loop_
_entity.id
_entity.type
_entity.pdbx_description
1 polymer ?
#
loop_
_entity_poly.entity_id
_entity_poly.type
_entity_poly.pdbx_seq_one_letter_code
_entity_poly.pdbx_strand_id
1 'polypeptide(L)'
;MVSVIMSIVVVAVLVTGVTGYMWVKSSLEPVNAKATETIQVEIPEGSSTLEIGKILVDNKLIKNATIFNYYSKIKSYNNFQSGFYNLKQNMSVDDIAKALQESGTPTAQKEAAGKVLIVEGYTLTQIAQAITDNTNTKDKNDKTPFTAEQFMATVTNQDFINRMVATYPKLFASLPAADSGVIYQLEGYLFPAVYEYSDETTIEELVEQMIAAMDNRLQPYYETITAKNLTVNEVLTLASLVEKEGSTDEDRRNIASVF
;
A
#
# COMPACT_ATOMS: atom_id res chain seq x y z
N MET A 1 -3.31 37.74 59.22
CA MET A 1 -3.88 38.07 57.90
C MET A 1 -2.91 37.74 56.73
N VAL A 2 -1.68 38.26 56.70
CA VAL A 2 -0.69 38.01 55.63
C VAL A 2 -0.37 36.53 55.44
N SER A 3 -0.21 35.73 56.49
CA SER A 3 0.09 34.31 56.45
C SER A 3 -1.05 33.49 55.78
N VAL A 4 -2.31 33.83 56.06
CA VAL A 4 -3.48 33.16 55.47
C VAL A 4 -3.58 33.49 53.98
N ILE A 5 -3.34 34.73 53.58
CA ILE A 5 -3.32 35.14 52.16
C ILE A 5 -2.20 34.40 51.43
N MET A 6 -1.00 34.31 52.03
CA MET A 6 0.12 33.56 51.42
C MET A 6 -0.20 32.08 51.23
N SER A 7 -0.81 31.45 52.20
CA SER A 7 -1.24 30.04 52.11
C SER A 7 -2.27 29.83 51.00
N ILE A 8 -3.24 30.74 50.82
CA ILE A 8 -4.24 30.68 49.75
C ILE A 8 -3.57 30.80 48.38
N VAL A 9 -2.61 31.73 48.24
CA VAL A 9 -1.87 31.89 46.98
C VAL A 9 -1.06 30.64 46.64
N VAL A 10 -0.35 30.08 47.61
CA VAL A 10 0.42 28.84 47.39
C VAL A 10 -0.50 27.69 46.98
N VAL A 11 -1.64 27.50 47.65
CA VAL A 11 -2.63 26.46 47.28
C VAL A 11 -3.16 26.74 45.87
N ALA A 12 -3.50 27.97 45.52
CA ALA A 12 -3.99 28.31 44.17
C ALA A 12 -2.94 28.01 43.10
N VAL A 13 -1.67 28.32 43.34
CA VAL A 13 -0.56 28.01 42.42
C VAL A 13 -0.36 26.50 42.26
N LEU A 14 -0.44 25.73 43.34
CA LEU A 14 -0.35 24.28 43.32
C LEU A 14 -1.52 23.66 42.52
N VAL A 15 -2.75 24.11 42.79
CA VAL A 15 -3.95 23.61 42.11
C VAL A 15 -3.88 23.92 40.59
N THR A 16 -3.51 25.19 40.24
CA THR A 16 -3.36 25.52 38.82
C THR A 16 -2.19 24.81 38.15
N GLY A 17 -1.09 24.56 38.83
CA GLY A 17 0.02 23.74 38.35
C GLY A 17 -0.37 22.28 38.09
N VAL A 18 -1.07 21.67 39.06
CA VAL A 18 -1.51 20.27 38.89
C VAL A 18 -2.57 20.13 37.79
N THR A 19 -3.57 21.02 37.76
CA THR A 19 -4.60 21.00 36.69
C THR A 19 -4.01 21.27 35.31
N GLY A 20 -3.07 22.22 35.20
CA GLY A 20 -2.34 22.46 33.97
C GLY A 20 -1.52 21.25 33.50
N TYR A 21 -0.81 20.59 34.43
CA TYR A 21 -0.07 19.38 34.12
C TYR A 21 -0.99 18.24 33.65
N MET A 22 -2.11 18.00 34.37
CA MET A 22 -3.08 16.98 33.98
C MET A 22 -3.69 17.26 32.60
N TRP A 23 -3.99 18.51 32.29
CA TRP A 23 -4.51 18.92 30.98
C TRP A 23 -3.51 18.68 29.87
N VAL A 24 -2.24 19.06 30.03
CA VAL A 24 -1.17 18.79 29.06
C VAL A 24 -1.00 17.28 28.88
N LYS A 25 -0.91 16.52 29.98
CA LYS A 25 -0.79 15.04 29.90
C LYS A 25 -1.94 14.42 29.14
N SER A 26 -3.18 14.79 29.45
CA SER A 26 -4.38 14.29 28.75
C SER A 26 -4.39 14.67 27.27
N SER A 27 -3.80 15.82 26.90
CA SER A 27 -3.71 16.28 25.52
C SER A 27 -2.70 15.46 24.68
N LEU A 28 -1.74 14.80 25.33
CA LEU A 28 -0.75 13.93 24.69
C LEU A 28 -1.23 12.49 24.51
N GLU A 29 -2.29 12.09 25.23
CA GLU A 29 -2.89 10.77 25.14
C GLU A 29 -3.76 10.64 23.88
N PRO A 30 -4.00 9.43 23.40
CA PRO A 30 -4.86 9.15 22.25
C PRO A 30 -6.22 9.86 22.33
N VAL A 31 -6.76 10.26 21.20
CA VAL A 31 -8.13 10.83 21.10
C VAL A 31 -9.16 9.77 21.43
N ASN A 32 -8.97 8.56 20.89
CA ASN A 32 -9.81 7.40 21.15
C ASN A 32 -8.97 6.12 21.23
N ALA A 33 -8.63 5.69 22.45
CA ALA A 33 -7.77 4.51 22.67
C ALA A 33 -8.35 3.18 22.11
N LYS A 34 -9.64 3.13 21.80
CA LYS A 34 -10.32 1.94 21.26
C LYS A 34 -10.51 1.98 19.73
N ALA A 35 -10.18 3.09 19.09
CA ALA A 35 -10.34 3.20 17.64
C ALA A 35 -9.32 2.30 16.91
N THR A 36 -9.79 1.55 15.94
CA THR A 36 -8.97 0.70 15.07
C THR A 36 -8.94 1.23 13.64
N GLU A 37 -9.83 2.15 13.32
CA GLU A 37 -9.97 2.77 12.01
C GLU A 37 -8.73 3.62 11.70
N THR A 38 -8.25 3.50 10.48
CA THR A 38 -7.14 4.29 9.94
C THR A 38 -7.67 5.56 9.30
N ILE A 39 -7.05 6.69 9.59
CA ILE A 39 -7.36 7.98 8.99
C ILE A 39 -6.16 8.42 8.18
N GLN A 40 -6.37 8.59 6.88
CA GLN A 40 -5.34 9.11 6.00
C GLN A 40 -5.32 10.63 6.05
N VAL A 41 -4.13 11.19 6.23
CA VAL A 41 -3.91 12.64 6.23
C VAL A 41 -2.79 13.00 5.28
N GLU A 42 -2.96 14.11 4.58
CA GLU A 42 -1.91 14.72 3.77
C GLU A 42 -1.20 15.79 4.58
N ILE A 43 0.13 15.73 4.61
CA ILE A 43 1.01 16.78 5.13
C ILE A 43 1.66 17.48 3.93
N PRO A 44 1.22 18.69 3.58
CA PRO A 44 1.78 19.44 2.47
C PRO A 44 3.27 19.76 2.67
N GLU A 45 4.01 19.84 1.58
CA GLU A 45 5.41 20.24 1.61
C GLU A 45 5.56 21.67 2.17
N GLY A 46 6.55 21.85 3.05
CA GLY A 46 6.82 23.14 3.69
C GLY A 46 5.91 23.49 4.87
N SER A 47 5.01 22.58 5.29
CA SER A 47 4.14 22.80 6.45
C SER A 47 4.95 23.02 7.73
N SER A 48 4.63 24.08 8.47
CA SER A 48 5.19 24.28 9.81
C SER A 48 4.63 23.27 10.82
N THR A 49 5.34 23.02 11.91
CA THR A 49 4.88 22.11 13.00
C THR A 49 3.49 22.50 13.54
N LEU A 50 3.18 23.81 13.58
CA LEU A 50 1.85 24.25 14.03
C LEU A 50 0.76 23.97 12.99
N GLU A 51 1.05 24.13 11.71
CA GLU A 51 0.13 23.75 10.61
C GLU A 51 -0.12 22.25 10.59
N ILE A 52 0.92 21.43 10.70
CA ILE A 52 0.80 19.98 10.89
C ILE A 52 -0.13 19.68 12.08
N GLY A 53 0.10 20.32 13.22
CA GLY A 53 -0.76 20.16 14.39
C GLY A 53 -2.23 20.50 14.14
N LYS A 54 -2.52 21.53 13.33
CA LYS A 54 -3.90 21.88 12.94
C LYS A 54 -4.52 20.79 12.04
N ILE A 55 -3.79 20.32 11.02
CA ILE A 55 -4.22 19.22 10.15
C ILE A 55 -4.59 18.00 11.00
N LEU A 56 -3.74 17.64 11.97
CA LEU A 56 -3.99 16.50 12.86
C LEU A 56 -5.22 16.69 13.76
N VAL A 57 -5.48 17.93 14.24
CA VAL A 57 -6.70 18.25 15.04
C VAL A 57 -7.94 18.18 14.17
N ASP A 58 -7.91 18.74 12.96
CA ASP A 58 -9.04 18.78 12.03
C ASP A 58 -9.45 17.34 11.64
N ASN A 59 -8.48 16.42 11.54
CA ASN A 59 -8.70 14.99 11.31
C ASN A 59 -8.92 14.18 12.61
N LYS A 60 -9.09 14.83 13.76
CA LYS A 60 -9.36 14.18 15.06
C LYS A 60 -8.30 13.16 15.48
N LEU A 61 -7.05 13.35 15.08
CA LEU A 61 -5.91 12.49 15.43
C LEU A 61 -5.20 12.92 16.70
N ILE A 62 -5.24 14.22 17.01
CA ILE A 62 -4.76 14.78 18.28
C ILE A 62 -5.76 15.78 18.84
N LYS A 63 -5.63 16.12 20.13
CA LYS A 63 -6.58 16.99 20.83
C LYS A 63 -6.23 18.48 20.70
N ASN A 64 -4.94 18.83 20.50
CA ASN A 64 -4.51 20.23 20.55
C ASN A 64 -3.23 20.49 19.75
N ALA A 65 -3.32 21.35 18.73
CA ALA A 65 -2.22 21.72 17.84
C ALA A 65 -1.07 22.46 18.54
N THR A 66 -1.41 23.32 19.52
CA THR A 66 -0.41 24.07 20.27
C THR A 66 0.42 23.16 21.16
N ILE A 67 -0.23 22.19 21.82
CA ILE A 67 0.45 21.17 22.64
C ILE A 67 1.36 20.32 21.74
N PHE A 68 0.88 19.88 20.57
CA PHE A 68 1.70 19.16 19.59
C PHE A 68 2.96 19.95 19.22
N ASN A 69 2.83 21.25 18.88
CA ASN A 69 3.95 22.11 18.52
C ASN A 69 4.98 22.26 19.64
N TYR A 70 4.53 22.48 20.89
CA TYR A 70 5.44 22.57 22.04
C TYR A 70 6.08 21.22 22.38
N TYR A 71 5.32 20.14 22.33
CA TYR A 71 5.81 18.80 22.60
C TYR A 71 6.90 18.40 21.59
N SER A 72 6.65 18.66 20.31
CA SER A 72 7.62 18.40 19.25
C SER A 72 8.94 19.15 19.48
N LYS A 73 8.88 20.44 19.89
CA LYS A 73 10.06 21.21 20.23
C LYS A 73 10.83 20.65 21.42
N ILE A 74 10.14 20.25 22.49
CA ILE A 74 10.76 19.68 23.69
C ILE A 74 11.43 18.35 23.38
N LYS A 75 10.82 17.53 22.52
CA LYS A 75 11.35 16.23 22.10
C LYS A 75 12.34 16.30 20.95
N SER A 76 12.60 17.52 20.42
CA SER A 76 13.45 17.74 19.24
C SER A 76 12.95 17.04 17.98
N TYR A 77 11.64 16.85 17.86
CA TYR A 77 11.00 16.38 16.64
C TYR A 77 10.86 17.55 15.66
N ASN A 78 11.81 17.71 14.76
CA ASN A 78 11.94 18.88 13.88
C ASN A 78 12.10 18.52 12.39
N ASN A 79 12.10 17.22 12.06
CA ASN A 79 12.27 16.73 10.69
C ASN A 79 11.00 16.02 10.21
N PHE A 80 9.86 16.71 10.28
CA PHE A 80 8.61 16.17 9.74
C PHE A 80 8.66 16.16 8.21
N GLN A 81 8.27 15.04 7.62
CA GLN A 81 8.26 14.85 6.17
C GLN A 81 6.88 15.16 5.60
N SER A 82 6.82 15.61 4.35
CA SER A 82 5.57 15.76 3.59
C SER A 82 5.10 14.41 3.04
N GLY A 83 3.82 14.35 2.64
CA GLY A 83 3.21 13.18 2.02
C GLY A 83 1.95 12.70 2.73
N PHE A 84 1.46 11.55 2.33
CA PHE A 84 0.27 10.92 2.91
C PHE A 84 0.66 9.93 4.00
N TYR A 85 -0.05 10.00 5.12
CA TYR A 85 0.18 9.16 6.30
C TYR A 85 -1.11 8.47 6.72
N ASN A 86 -1.03 7.18 7.02
CA ASN A 86 -2.10 6.40 7.58
C ASN A 86 -1.95 6.35 9.11
N LEU A 87 -2.72 7.16 9.81
CA LEU A 87 -2.66 7.32 11.27
C LEU A 87 -3.96 6.83 11.92
N LYS A 88 -3.93 6.55 13.23
CA LYS A 88 -5.09 6.08 13.98
C LYS A 88 -5.34 6.93 15.21
N GLN A 89 -6.61 7.07 15.60
CA GLN A 89 -7.00 7.82 16.81
C GLN A 89 -6.52 7.18 18.12
N ASN A 90 -6.10 5.90 18.10
CA ASN A 90 -5.51 5.22 19.25
C ASN A 90 -4.00 5.45 19.40
N MET A 91 -3.38 6.19 18.50
CA MET A 91 -1.98 6.60 18.62
C MET A 91 -1.84 7.79 19.57
N SER A 92 -0.78 7.79 20.36
CA SER A 92 -0.41 8.95 21.16
C SER A 92 0.20 10.06 20.31
N VAL A 93 0.29 11.28 20.82
CA VAL A 93 0.98 12.38 20.16
C VAL A 93 2.45 12.03 19.85
N ASP A 94 3.10 11.24 20.72
CA ASP A 94 4.48 10.78 20.53
C ASP A 94 4.59 9.81 19.34
N ASP A 95 3.65 8.85 19.23
CA ASP A 95 3.62 7.89 18.14
C ASP A 95 3.37 8.58 16.79
N ILE A 96 2.42 9.51 16.75
CA ILE A 96 2.13 10.31 15.56
C ILE A 96 3.35 11.16 15.16
N ALA A 97 3.98 11.86 16.13
CA ALA A 97 5.15 12.67 15.84
C ALA A 97 6.34 11.85 15.32
N LYS A 98 6.52 10.61 15.78
CA LYS A 98 7.53 9.70 15.24
C LYS A 98 7.20 9.25 13.83
N ALA A 99 5.95 8.85 13.57
CA ALA A 99 5.50 8.45 12.24
C ALA A 99 5.72 9.55 11.19
N LEU A 100 5.48 10.82 11.56
CA LEU A 100 5.68 11.96 10.67
C LEU A 100 7.16 12.31 10.39
N GLN A 101 8.12 11.73 11.10
CA GLN A 101 9.55 11.87 10.79
C GLN A 101 10.02 10.87 9.72
N GLU A 102 9.25 9.85 9.44
CA GLU A 102 9.45 8.95 8.32
C GLU A 102 8.83 9.55 7.07
N SER A 103 9.33 9.20 5.89
CA SER A 103 8.77 9.71 4.63
C SER A 103 7.34 9.23 4.44
N GLY A 104 6.43 10.17 4.23
CA GLY A 104 5.08 9.85 3.79
C GLY A 104 5.06 9.26 2.39
N THR A 105 3.95 8.62 2.00
CA THR A 105 3.79 8.15 0.63
C THR A 105 3.50 9.32 -0.31
N PRO A 106 4.02 9.30 -1.56
CA PRO A 106 3.84 10.42 -2.50
C PRO A 106 2.40 10.57 -2.99
N THR A 107 1.60 9.52 -2.86
CA THR A 107 0.18 9.49 -3.26
C THR A 107 -0.68 8.98 -2.12
N ALA A 108 -1.95 9.42 -2.11
CA ALA A 108 -2.94 8.90 -1.17
C ALA A 108 -3.03 7.37 -1.30
N GLN A 109 -2.79 6.66 -0.21
CA GLN A 109 -3.01 5.22 -0.16
C GLN A 109 -4.46 5.00 0.25
N LYS A 110 -5.25 4.42 -0.64
CA LYS A 110 -6.60 4.00 -0.31
C LYS A 110 -6.53 2.87 0.74
N GLU A 111 -7.36 2.92 1.78
CA GLU A 111 -7.48 1.76 2.68
C GLU A 111 -7.85 0.52 1.87
N ALA A 112 -7.11 -0.57 2.12
CA ALA A 112 -7.44 -1.84 1.49
C ALA A 112 -8.79 -2.33 2.04
N ALA A 113 -9.80 -2.42 1.19
CA ALA A 113 -11.09 -3.05 1.50
C ALA A 113 -10.94 -4.58 1.56
N GLY A 114 -9.95 -5.11 0.83
CA GLY A 114 -9.66 -6.55 0.81
C GLY A 114 -8.37 -6.88 0.07
N LYS A 115 -8.10 -8.18 -0.05
CA LYS A 115 -6.92 -8.72 -0.72
C LYS A 115 -7.30 -9.90 -1.60
N VAL A 116 -6.64 -10.00 -2.75
CA VAL A 116 -6.75 -11.15 -3.66
C VAL A 116 -5.39 -11.85 -3.71
N LEU A 117 -5.39 -13.16 -3.49
CA LEU A 117 -4.20 -13.99 -3.66
C LEU A 117 -4.23 -14.65 -5.05
N ILE A 118 -3.26 -14.36 -5.89
CA ILE A 118 -3.01 -15.05 -7.14
C ILE A 118 -1.84 -16.03 -6.94
N VAL A 119 -2.12 -17.31 -7.13
CA VAL A 119 -1.15 -18.39 -6.90
C VAL A 119 -0.29 -18.58 -8.14
N GLU A 120 0.96 -18.98 -7.94
CA GLU A 120 1.90 -19.32 -9.00
C GLU A 120 1.35 -20.43 -9.92
N GLY A 121 1.63 -20.32 -11.21
CA GLY A 121 1.20 -21.29 -12.22
C GLY A 121 -0.28 -21.22 -12.61
N TYR A 122 -1.04 -20.21 -12.16
CA TYR A 122 -2.41 -20.00 -12.59
C TYR A 122 -2.47 -19.50 -14.03
N THR A 123 -3.42 -20.03 -14.79
CA THR A 123 -3.85 -19.48 -16.09
C THR A 123 -4.80 -18.29 -15.89
N LEU A 124 -5.01 -17.47 -16.93
CA LEU A 124 -5.96 -16.35 -16.85
C LEU A 124 -7.37 -16.79 -16.41
N THR A 125 -7.83 -17.95 -16.85
CA THR A 125 -9.13 -18.49 -16.41
C THR A 125 -9.14 -18.89 -14.94
N GLN A 126 -8.04 -19.38 -14.40
CA GLN A 126 -7.90 -19.71 -12.98
C GLN A 126 -7.77 -18.42 -12.14
N ILE A 127 -7.08 -17.40 -12.65
CA ILE A 127 -7.01 -16.08 -12.02
C ILE A 127 -8.42 -15.47 -11.95
N ALA A 128 -9.19 -15.51 -13.04
CA ALA A 128 -10.57 -15.04 -13.09
C ALA A 128 -11.43 -15.70 -12.00
N GLN A 129 -11.32 -16.99 -11.84
CA GLN A 129 -12.04 -17.75 -10.82
C GLN A 129 -11.58 -17.37 -9.40
N ALA A 130 -10.26 -17.28 -9.18
CA ALA A 130 -9.69 -16.91 -7.89
C ALA A 130 -10.11 -15.49 -7.45
N ILE A 131 -10.21 -14.55 -8.40
CA ILE A 131 -10.68 -13.18 -8.14
C ILE A 131 -12.16 -13.21 -7.69
N THR A 132 -13.02 -13.94 -8.39
CA THR A 132 -14.45 -14.01 -8.08
C THR A 132 -14.72 -14.71 -6.74
N ASP A 133 -14.13 -15.87 -6.53
CA ASP A 133 -14.45 -16.73 -5.39
C ASP A 133 -13.66 -16.34 -4.14
N ASN A 134 -12.59 -15.57 -4.31
CA ASN A 134 -11.60 -15.27 -3.26
C ASN A 134 -11.22 -16.52 -2.46
N THR A 135 -11.06 -17.65 -3.17
CA THR A 135 -10.89 -19.00 -2.59
C THR A 135 -9.60 -19.16 -1.80
N ASN A 136 -8.69 -18.20 -1.94
CA ASN A 136 -7.35 -18.26 -1.35
C ASN A 136 -7.27 -17.55 0.01
N THR A 137 -8.37 -16.97 0.52
CA THR A 137 -8.43 -16.43 1.87
C THR A 137 -9.05 -17.41 2.85
N LYS A 138 -8.72 -17.26 4.14
CA LYS A 138 -9.30 -18.07 5.23
C LYS A 138 -10.74 -17.71 5.54
N ASP A 139 -11.20 -16.54 5.12
CA ASP A 139 -12.57 -16.08 5.34
C ASP A 139 -13.44 -16.41 4.12
N LYS A 140 -14.33 -17.39 4.28
CA LYS A 140 -15.26 -17.83 3.23
C LYS A 140 -16.29 -16.78 2.82
N ASN A 141 -16.41 -15.68 3.59
CA ASN A 141 -17.33 -14.57 3.32
C ASN A 141 -16.62 -13.38 2.66
N ASP A 142 -15.31 -13.44 2.51
CA ASP A 142 -14.50 -12.40 1.89
C ASP A 142 -14.63 -12.48 0.36
N LYS A 143 -15.72 -11.96 -0.16
CA LYS A 143 -15.96 -11.85 -1.61
C LYS A 143 -15.41 -10.53 -2.12
N THR A 144 -14.64 -10.59 -3.19
CA THR A 144 -14.22 -9.38 -3.89
C THR A 144 -15.40 -8.73 -4.63
N PRO A 145 -15.35 -7.44 -4.94
CA PRO A 145 -16.36 -6.78 -5.78
C PRO A 145 -16.22 -7.15 -7.27
N PHE A 146 -15.20 -7.93 -7.65
CA PHE A 146 -14.86 -8.26 -9.03
C PHE A 146 -15.48 -9.61 -9.46
N THR A 147 -15.81 -9.72 -10.76
CA THR A 147 -16.31 -10.98 -11.34
C THR A 147 -15.35 -11.54 -12.38
N ALA A 148 -15.43 -12.85 -12.61
CA ALA A 148 -14.64 -13.54 -13.64
C ALA A 148 -14.90 -12.95 -15.04
N GLU A 149 -16.16 -12.58 -15.33
CA GLU A 149 -16.54 -11.97 -16.60
C GLU A 149 -15.87 -10.60 -16.79
N GLN A 150 -15.87 -9.74 -15.74
CA GLN A 150 -15.21 -8.44 -15.80
C GLN A 150 -13.71 -8.60 -16.03
N PHE A 151 -13.07 -9.51 -15.30
CA PHE A 151 -11.65 -9.79 -15.49
C PHE A 151 -11.34 -10.26 -16.89
N MET A 152 -12.05 -11.28 -17.39
CA MET A 152 -11.85 -11.81 -18.73
C MET A 152 -12.13 -10.77 -19.81
N ALA A 153 -13.17 -9.96 -19.65
CA ALA A 153 -13.45 -8.85 -20.55
C ALA A 153 -12.30 -7.83 -20.60
N THR A 154 -11.66 -7.54 -19.46
CA THR A 154 -10.52 -6.61 -19.38
C THR A 154 -9.27 -7.19 -20.05
N VAL A 155 -8.86 -8.41 -19.72
CA VAL A 155 -7.63 -9.02 -20.24
C VAL A 155 -7.70 -9.40 -21.73
N THR A 156 -8.90 -9.40 -22.30
CA THR A 156 -9.12 -9.61 -23.75
C THR A 156 -9.49 -8.32 -24.50
N ASN A 157 -9.63 -7.19 -23.80
CA ASN A 157 -9.95 -5.91 -24.41
C ASN A 157 -8.71 -5.34 -25.11
N GLN A 158 -8.79 -5.15 -26.44
CA GLN A 158 -7.64 -4.68 -27.22
C GLN A 158 -7.22 -3.24 -26.87
N ASP A 159 -8.17 -2.38 -26.50
CA ASP A 159 -7.84 -0.99 -26.10
C ASP A 159 -7.09 -0.98 -24.76
N PHE A 160 -7.49 -1.84 -23.82
CA PHE A 160 -6.76 -2.03 -22.56
C PHE A 160 -5.34 -2.56 -22.83
N ILE A 161 -5.22 -3.62 -23.66
CA ILE A 161 -3.93 -4.20 -24.02
C ILE A 161 -3.02 -3.14 -24.67
N ASN A 162 -3.55 -2.35 -25.59
CA ASN A 162 -2.76 -1.30 -26.28
C ASN A 162 -2.28 -0.22 -25.29
N ARG A 163 -3.08 0.15 -24.29
CA ARG A 163 -2.64 1.07 -23.22
C ARG A 163 -1.50 0.45 -22.41
N MET A 164 -1.62 -0.83 -22.03
CA MET A 164 -0.58 -1.52 -21.26
C MET A 164 0.72 -1.67 -22.08
N VAL A 165 0.64 -1.95 -23.37
CA VAL A 165 1.80 -1.96 -24.28
C VAL A 165 2.51 -0.61 -24.31
N ALA A 166 1.75 0.48 -24.34
CA ALA A 166 2.31 1.83 -24.30
C ALA A 166 2.95 2.17 -22.95
N THR A 167 2.38 1.70 -21.86
CA THR A 167 2.85 1.95 -20.47
C THR A 167 4.07 1.10 -20.12
N TYR A 168 4.09 -0.17 -20.55
CA TYR A 168 5.15 -1.16 -20.24
C TYR A 168 5.83 -1.70 -21.51
N PRO A 169 6.49 -0.85 -22.32
CA PRO A 169 6.97 -1.22 -23.66
C PRO A 169 8.04 -2.31 -23.65
N LYS A 170 8.85 -2.41 -22.59
CA LYS A 170 9.87 -3.48 -22.48
C LYS A 170 9.23 -4.84 -22.20
N LEU A 171 8.24 -4.89 -21.31
CA LEU A 171 7.51 -6.10 -20.98
C LEU A 171 6.80 -6.67 -22.20
N PHE A 172 6.16 -5.82 -22.97
CA PHE A 172 5.33 -6.20 -24.10
C PHE A 172 6.01 -6.09 -25.47
N ALA A 173 7.33 -5.91 -25.51
CA ALA A 173 8.09 -5.80 -26.77
C ALA A 173 7.88 -6.99 -27.73
N SER A 174 7.54 -8.15 -27.19
CA SER A 174 7.29 -9.40 -27.91
C SER A 174 5.93 -10.01 -27.63
N LEU A 175 4.95 -9.17 -27.26
CA LEU A 175 3.59 -9.65 -27.04
C LEU A 175 3.04 -10.34 -28.30
N PRO A 176 2.49 -11.56 -28.22
CA PRO A 176 1.90 -12.22 -29.38
C PRO A 176 0.79 -11.37 -30.03
N ALA A 177 0.73 -11.33 -31.33
CA ALA A 177 -0.36 -10.68 -32.04
C ALA A 177 -1.70 -11.39 -31.79
N ALA A 178 -2.81 -10.65 -31.83
CA ALA A 178 -4.14 -11.22 -31.58
C ALA A 178 -4.54 -12.35 -32.53
N ASP A 179 -3.99 -12.35 -33.74
CA ASP A 179 -4.20 -13.35 -34.81
C ASP A 179 -3.12 -14.43 -34.86
N SER A 180 -2.19 -14.46 -33.90
CA SER A 180 -1.05 -15.41 -33.86
C SER A 180 -1.46 -16.85 -33.46
N GLY A 181 -2.73 -17.09 -33.13
CA GLY A 181 -3.24 -18.38 -32.69
C GLY A 181 -3.13 -18.62 -31.17
N VAL A 182 -2.63 -17.65 -30.39
CA VAL A 182 -2.69 -17.70 -28.92
C VAL A 182 -4.13 -17.51 -28.45
N ILE A 183 -4.52 -18.21 -27.38
CA ILE A 183 -5.87 -18.09 -26.81
C ILE A 183 -6.05 -16.71 -26.18
N TYR A 184 -5.07 -16.28 -25.39
CA TYR A 184 -5.06 -14.97 -24.72
C TYR A 184 -3.68 -14.34 -24.83
N GLN A 185 -3.60 -13.10 -25.29
CA GLN A 185 -2.33 -12.37 -25.45
C GLN A 185 -1.59 -12.16 -24.12
N LEU A 186 -2.33 -11.91 -23.03
CA LEU A 186 -1.78 -11.64 -21.71
C LEU A 186 -1.52 -12.90 -20.87
N GLU A 187 -1.67 -14.11 -21.43
CA GLU A 187 -1.34 -15.34 -20.69
C GLU A 187 0.12 -15.36 -20.27
N GLY A 188 0.37 -15.56 -18.96
CA GLY A 188 1.71 -15.56 -18.38
C GLY A 188 2.30 -14.16 -18.05
N TYR A 189 1.61 -13.07 -18.40
CA TYR A 189 2.10 -11.70 -18.13
C TYR A 189 1.61 -11.09 -16.81
N LEU A 190 0.76 -11.78 -16.07
CA LEU A 190 0.26 -11.35 -14.77
C LEU A 190 1.05 -12.02 -13.65
N PHE A 191 1.71 -11.21 -12.80
CA PHE A 191 2.57 -11.73 -11.74
C PHE A 191 1.75 -12.34 -10.59
N PRO A 192 2.08 -13.53 -10.08
CA PRO A 192 1.41 -14.13 -8.93
C PRO A 192 1.85 -13.44 -7.64
N ALA A 193 0.91 -12.88 -6.90
CA ALA A 193 1.15 -12.20 -5.62
C ALA A 193 -0.17 -12.00 -4.85
N VAL A 194 -0.07 -11.38 -3.68
CA VAL A 194 -1.22 -10.83 -2.96
C VAL A 194 -1.42 -9.38 -3.41
N TYR A 195 -2.61 -9.07 -3.93
CA TYR A 195 -2.98 -7.73 -4.37
C TYR A 195 -4.01 -7.13 -3.45
N GLU A 196 -3.78 -5.92 -2.98
CA GLU A 196 -4.73 -5.15 -2.19
C GLU A 196 -5.64 -4.33 -3.11
N TYR A 197 -6.92 -4.25 -2.74
CA TYR A 197 -7.88 -3.40 -3.42
C TYR A 197 -8.67 -2.57 -2.41
N SER A 198 -9.14 -1.40 -2.83
CA SER A 198 -10.06 -0.54 -2.08
C SER A 198 -11.45 -0.61 -2.72
N ASP A 199 -12.46 -0.01 -2.07
CA ASP A 199 -13.84 0.07 -2.61
C ASP A 199 -13.91 0.82 -3.95
N GLU A 200 -12.91 1.63 -4.27
CA GLU A 200 -12.83 2.39 -5.52
C GLU A 200 -11.96 1.73 -6.59
N THR A 201 -11.27 0.64 -6.24
CA THR A 201 -10.38 -0.06 -7.19
C THR A 201 -11.21 -0.68 -8.30
N THR A 202 -10.89 -0.35 -9.54
CA THR A 202 -11.48 -0.97 -10.73
C THR A 202 -10.78 -2.28 -11.08
N ILE A 203 -11.45 -3.14 -11.86
CA ILE A 203 -10.82 -4.37 -12.35
C ILE A 203 -9.62 -4.07 -13.27
N GLU A 204 -9.65 -2.99 -14.05
CA GLU A 204 -8.53 -2.56 -14.89
C GLU A 204 -7.31 -2.21 -14.03
N GLU A 205 -7.50 -1.43 -12.94
CA GLU A 205 -6.42 -1.09 -11.99
C GLU A 205 -5.84 -2.34 -11.31
N LEU A 206 -6.68 -3.31 -10.95
CA LEU A 206 -6.21 -4.56 -10.36
C LEU A 206 -5.36 -5.37 -11.35
N VAL A 207 -5.78 -5.47 -12.61
CA VAL A 207 -5.00 -6.14 -13.67
C VAL A 207 -3.70 -5.37 -13.95
N GLU A 208 -3.75 -4.04 -13.99
CA GLU A 208 -2.55 -3.22 -14.16
C GLU A 208 -1.53 -3.40 -13.03
N GLN A 209 -1.98 -3.55 -11.77
CA GLN A 209 -1.08 -3.88 -10.64
C GLN A 209 -0.35 -5.21 -10.90
N MET A 210 -1.02 -6.22 -11.45
CA MET A 210 -0.41 -7.51 -11.76
C MET A 210 0.62 -7.39 -12.89
N ILE A 211 0.34 -6.59 -13.92
CA ILE A 211 1.25 -6.28 -15.02
C ILE A 211 2.46 -5.49 -14.52
N ALA A 212 2.25 -4.44 -13.72
CA ALA A 212 3.30 -3.63 -13.12
C ALA A 212 4.24 -4.48 -12.25
N ALA A 213 3.68 -5.41 -11.48
CA ALA A 213 4.47 -6.34 -10.67
C ALA A 213 5.35 -7.25 -11.54
N MET A 214 4.84 -7.73 -12.69
CA MET A 214 5.62 -8.51 -13.65
C MET A 214 6.75 -7.68 -14.26
N ASP A 215 6.47 -6.45 -14.72
CA ASP A 215 7.49 -5.55 -15.26
C ASP A 215 8.59 -5.28 -14.24
N ASN A 216 8.23 -4.91 -13.01
CA ASN A 216 9.17 -4.68 -11.92
C ASN A 216 10.04 -5.92 -11.63
N ARG A 217 9.46 -7.13 -11.69
CA ARG A 217 10.18 -8.38 -11.47
C ARG A 217 11.17 -8.67 -12.57
N LEU A 218 10.84 -8.32 -13.81
CA LEU A 218 11.69 -8.55 -14.99
C LEU A 218 12.72 -7.45 -15.23
N GLN A 219 12.57 -6.27 -14.62
CA GLN A 219 13.49 -5.14 -14.82
C GLN A 219 14.98 -5.51 -14.72
N PRO A 220 15.46 -6.26 -13.71
CA PRO A 220 16.87 -6.63 -13.61
C PRO A 220 17.34 -7.60 -14.71
N TYR A 221 16.42 -8.22 -15.43
CA TYR A 221 16.71 -9.28 -16.39
C TYR A 221 16.58 -8.85 -17.86
N TYR A 222 15.98 -7.70 -18.17
CA TYR A 222 15.77 -7.27 -19.57
C TYR A 222 17.05 -7.24 -20.40
N GLU A 223 18.15 -6.72 -19.83
CA GLU A 223 19.44 -6.70 -20.52
C GLU A 223 19.99 -8.11 -20.76
N THR A 224 19.86 -9.00 -19.77
CA THR A 224 20.28 -10.40 -19.89
C THR A 224 19.44 -11.16 -20.92
N ILE A 225 18.15 -10.96 -20.96
CA ILE A 225 17.22 -11.54 -21.93
C ILE A 225 17.68 -11.17 -23.34
N THR A 226 17.89 -9.87 -23.58
CA THR A 226 18.37 -9.35 -24.87
C THR A 226 19.75 -9.90 -25.24
N ALA A 227 20.68 -9.95 -24.30
CA ALA A 227 22.04 -10.47 -24.51
C ALA A 227 22.07 -11.96 -24.87
N LYS A 228 21.06 -12.70 -24.45
CA LYS A 228 20.87 -14.13 -24.82
C LYS A 228 20.10 -14.31 -26.12
N ASN A 229 19.74 -13.23 -26.83
CA ASN A 229 18.89 -13.24 -28.02
C ASN A 229 17.52 -13.89 -27.77
N LEU A 230 16.99 -13.76 -26.55
CA LEU A 230 15.65 -14.17 -26.19
C LEU A 230 14.70 -12.98 -26.13
N THR A 231 13.44 -13.24 -26.31
CA THR A 231 12.35 -12.30 -26.08
C THR A 231 11.70 -12.53 -24.72
N VAL A 232 10.98 -11.54 -24.20
CA VAL A 232 10.23 -11.69 -22.93
C VAL A 232 9.21 -12.81 -23.06
N ASN A 233 8.51 -12.91 -24.18
CA ASN A 233 7.53 -13.97 -24.41
C ASN A 233 8.16 -15.37 -24.38
N GLU A 234 9.32 -15.57 -25.00
CA GLU A 234 10.04 -16.84 -24.96
C GLU A 234 10.48 -17.19 -23.52
N VAL A 235 11.01 -16.22 -22.78
CA VAL A 235 11.40 -16.43 -21.38
C VAL A 235 10.20 -16.81 -20.50
N LEU A 236 9.06 -16.12 -20.65
CA LEU A 236 7.84 -16.46 -19.89
C LEU A 236 7.30 -17.83 -20.29
N THR A 237 7.38 -18.18 -21.57
CA THR A 237 7.00 -19.51 -22.09
C THR A 237 7.90 -20.60 -21.50
N LEU A 238 9.22 -20.43 -21.52
CA LEU A 238 10.16 -21.37 -20.89
C LEU A 238 9.92 -21.48 -19.38
N ALA A 239 9.71 -20.35 -18.70
CA ALA A 239 9.41 -20.34 -17.27
C ALA A 239 8.12 -21.12 -16.96
N SER A 240 7.10 -21.01 -17.80
CA SER A 240 5.85 -21.77 -17.62
C SER A 240 6.03 -23.29 -17.76
N LEU A 241 6.90 -23.73 -18.66
CA LEU A 241 7.28 -25.14 -18.79
C LEU A 241 8.03 -25.63 -17.56
N VAL A 242 9.04 -24.86 -17.11
CA VAL A 242 9.82 -25.17 -15.91
C VAL A 242 8.91 -25.27 -14.68
N GLU A 243 7.94 -24.35 -14.54
CA GLU A 243 6.99 -24.35 -13.42
C GLU A 243 6.07 -25.57 -13.42
N LYS A 244 5.64 -26.02 -14.59
CA LYS A 244 4.76 -27.19 -14.71
C LYS A 244 5.47 -28.53 -14.52
N GLU A 245 6.74 -28.63 -14.87
CA GLU A 245 7.54 -29.87 -14.80
C GLU A 245 8.33 -29.99 -13.48
N GLY A 246 8.73 -28.85 -12.86
CA GLY A 246 9.57 -28.85 -11.66
C GLY A 246 8.78 -28.83 -10.37
N SER A 247 8.95 -29.85 -9.52
CA SER A 247 8.29 -29.96 -8.21
C SER A 247 9.07 -29.25 -7.10
N THR A 248 10.41 -29.12 -7.23
CA THR A 248 11.30 -28.47 -6.29
C THR A 248 12.14 -27.40 -6.97
N ASP A 249 12.75 -26.51 -6.20
CA ASP A 249 13.69 -25.51 -6.73
C ASP A 249 14.90 -26.12 -7.43
N GLU A 250 15.34 -27.31 -6.99
CA GLU A 250 16.41 -28.07 -7.63
C GLU A 250 15.95 -28.65 -8.97
N ASP A 251 14.75 -29.24 -9.02
CA ASP A 251 14.17 -29.74 -10.27
C ASP A 251 14.03 -28.59 -11.28
N ARG A 252 13.47 -27.45 -10.86
CA ARG A 252 13.29 -26.27 -11.74
C ARG A 252 14.62 -25.79 -12.32
N ARG A 253 15.71 -25.74 -11.51
CA ARG A 253 17.05 -25.38 -12.00
C ARG A 253 17.59 -26.42 -12.99
N ASN A 254 17.42 -27.67 -12.71
CA ASN A 254 17.88 -28.76 -13.59
C ASN A 254 17.14 -28.72 -14.93
N ILE A 255 15.80 -28.54 -14.91
CA ILE A 255 14.98 -28.44 -16.11
C ILE A 255 15.37 -27.17 -16.91
N ALA A 256 15.50 -26.03 -16.23
CA ALA A 256 15.91 -24.77 -16.88
C ALA A 256 17.31 -24.83 -17.49
N SER A 257 18.19 -25.73 -17.02
CA SER A 257 19.54 -25.90 -17.56
C SER A 257 19.58 -26.66 -18.90
N VAL A 258 18.46 -27.27 -19.30
CA VAL A 258 18.34 -28.02 -20.57
C VAL A 258 17.94 -27.10 -21.72
N PHE A 259 17.27 -25.99 -21.40
CA PHE A 259 16.88 -24.94 -22.37
C PHE A 259 17.95 -23.87 -22.51
#